data_4311b6519f05909cc26022b085bc2d9a
#
_entry.id   4311b6519f05909cc26022b085bc2d9a
#
_cell.length_a   1.000
_cell.length_b   1.000
_cell.length_c   1.000
_cell.angle_alpha   90.00
_cell.angle_beta   90.00
_cell.angle_gamma   90.00
#
_symmetry.space_group_name_H-M   'P 1'
#
loop_
_entity.id
_entity.type
_entity.pdbx_description
1 polymer ?
#
loop_
_entity_poly.entity_id
_entity_poly.type
_entity_poly.pdbx_seq_one_letter_code
_entity_poly.pdbx_strand_id
1 'polypeptide(L)' 'MDNRLATLLTRGSSLTRAEYRVLAHLTEHPLLVGNITVRELALATFVSTATIMRLCQKLGFSGFSEFIW' A
#
# COMPACT_ATOMS: atom_id res chain seq x y z
N MET A 1 4.84 -16.21 -7.81
CA MET A 1 5.18 -14.94 -7.18
C MET A 1 4.51 -13.80 -7.93
N ASP A 2 3.82 -12.94 -7.22
CA ASP A 2 3.12 -11.83 -7.85
C ASP A 2 4.11 -10.71 -8.18
N ASN A 3 4.21 -10.37 -9.47
CA ASN A 3 5.14 -9.36 -9.92
C ASN A 3 4.51 -7.99 -10.13
N ARG A 4 3.27 -7.80 -9.66
CA ARG A 4 2.59 -6.53 -9.87
C ARG A 4 3.36 -5.37 -9.28
N LEU A 5 3.85 -5.54 -8.06
CA LEU A 5 4.60 -4.48 -7.39
C LEU A 5 5.89 -4.18 -8.13
N ALA A 6 6.63 -5.22 -8.51
CA ALA A 6 7.85 -5.05 -9.26
C ALA A 6 7.59 -4.40 -10.61
N THR A 7 6.50 -4.79 -11.29
CA THR A 7 6.12 -4.22 -12.57
C THR A 7 5.81 -2.73 -12.43
N LEU A 8 5.07 -2.34 -11.40
CA LEU A 8 4.74 -0.95 -11.15
C LEU A 8 6.00 -0.12 -10.91
N LEU A 9 6.91 -0.63 -10.09
CA LEU A 9 8.15 0.06 -9.79
C LEU A 9 9.01 0.20 -11.04
N THR A 10 9.07 -0.84 -11.85
CA THR A 10 9.86 -0.84 -13.07
C THR A 10 9.33 0.14 -14.10
N ARG A 11 8.02 0.29 -14.17
CA ARG A 11 7.40 1.22 -15.13
C ARG A 11 7.49 2.67 -14.70
N GLY A 12 8.17 2.96 -13.60
CA GLY A 12 8.23 4.30 -13.09
C GLY A 12 6.84 4.76 -12.69
N SER A 13 6.07 3.85 -12.14
CA SER A 13 4.71 4.14 -11.74
C SER A 13 4.69 5.38 -10.86
N SER A 14 3.62 6.12 -10.96
CA SER A 14 3.46 7.41 -10.33
C SER A 14 3.09 7.31 -8.87
N LEU A 15 3.76 6.43 -8.12
CA LEU A 15 3.56 6.40 -6.68
C LEU A 15 4.08 7.69 -6.06
N THR A 16 3.24 8.32 -5.26
CA THR A 16 3.67 9.50 -4.51
C THR A 16 4.58 9.08 -3.37
N ARG A 17 5.28 10.06 -2.79
CA ARG A 17 6.12 9.79 -1.63
C ARG A 17 5.31 9.20 -0.47
N ALA A 18 4.09 9.70 -0.26
CA ALA A 18 3.21 9.20 0.78
C ALA A 18 2.81 7.75 0.52
N GLU A 19 2.47 7.42 -0.72
CA GLU A 19 2.13 6.05 -1.09
C GLU A 19 3.30 5.11 -0.93
N TYR A 20 4.48 5.55 -1.31
CA TYR A 20 5.68 4.75 -1.15
C TYR A 20 5.98 4.48 0.32
N ARG A 21 5.72 5.48 1.18
CA ARG A 21 5.90 5.33 2.62
C ARG A 21 5.02 4.22 3.18
N VAL A 22 3.78 4.11 2.70
CA VAL A 22 2.86 3.06 3.12
C VAL A 22 3.43 1.68 2.74
N LEU A 23 3.87 1.54 1.51
CA LEU A 23 4.46 0.28 1.06
C LEU A 23 5.69 -0.09 1.85
N ALA A 24 6.57 0.87 2.09
CA ALA A 24 7.78 0.62 2.86
C ALA A 24 7.46 0.16 4.28
N HIS A 25 6.46 0.78 4.90
CA HIS A 25 6.04 0.41 6.24
C HIS A 25 5.56 -1.05 6.29
N LEU A 26 4.73 -1.45 5.33
CA LEU A 26 4.23 -2.83 5.28
C LEU A 26 5.36 -3.82 5.00
N THR A 27 6.32 -3.44 4.19
CA THR A 27 7.46 -4.28 3.89
C THR A 27 8.33 -4.50 5.13
N GLU A 28 8.48 -3.46 5.94
CA GLU A 28 9.27 -3.54 7.16
C GLU A 28 8.53 -4.23 8.31
N HIS A 29 7.20 -4.31 8.21
CA HIS A 29 6.37 -4.90 9.26
C HIS A 29 5.41 -5.93 8.68
N PRO A 30 5.93 -7.06 8.18
CA PRO A 30 5.10 -8.05 7.48
C PRO A 30 3.99 -8.65 8.35
N LEU A 31 4.14 -8.61 9.67
CA LEU A 31 3.09 -9.14 10.55
C LEU A 31 1.84 -8.27 10.57
N LEU A 32 1.90 -7.04 10.08
CA LEU A 32 0.73 -6.18 9.96
C LEU A 32 -0.19 -6.63 8.84
N VAL A 33 0.34 -7.30 7.83
CA VAL A 33 -0.46 -7.75 6.70
C VAL A 33 -1.55 -8.70 7.20
N GLY A 34 -2.80 -8.35 6.88
CA GLY A 34 -3.96 -9.12 7.35
C GLY A 34 -4.42 -8.79 8.77
N ASN A 35 -3.69 -7.92 9.49
CA ASN A 35 -3.97 -7.63 10.88
C ASN A 35 -4.09 -6.14 11.19
N ILE A 36 -4.23 -5.30 10.18
CA ILE A 36 -4.30 -3.85 10.37
C ILE A 36 -5.48 -3.28 9.60
N THR A 37 -6.14 -2.28 10.17
CA THR A 37 -7.20 -1.56 9.47
C THR A 37 -6.57 -0.44 8.64
N VAL A 38 -7.36 0.06 7.67
CA VAL A 38 -6.89 1.17 6.84
C VAL A 38 -6.61 2.41 7.70
N ARG A 39 -7.45 2.65 8.71
CA ARG A 39 -7.25 3.79 9.62
C ARG A 39 -5.95 3.65 10.41
N GLU A 40 -5.71 2.46 10.95
CA GLU A 40 -4.49 2.20 11.72
C GLU A 40 -3.25 2.40 10.85
N LEU A 41 -3.31 1.91 9.62
CA LEU A 41 -2.19 2.05 8.70
C LEU A 41 -1.96 3.52 8.33
N ALA A 42 -3.04 4.27 8.12
CA ALA A 42 -2.94 5.70 7.83
C ALA A 42 -2.28 6.44 8.98
N LEU A 43 -2.68 6.15 10.21
CA LEU A 43 -2.08 6.78 11.39
C LEU A 43 -0.61 6.41 11.54
N ALA A 44 -0.28 5.15 11.31
CA ALA A 44 1.10 4.67 11.47
C ALA A 44 2.05 5.28 10.43
N THR A 45 1.54 5.61 9.27
CA THR A 45 2.35 6.14 8.17
C THR A 45 2.19 7.64 7.95
N PHE A 46 1.36 8.29 8.76
CA PHE A 46 1.13 9.74 8.68
C PHE A 46 0.57 10.16 7.33
N VAL A 47 -0.35 9.37 6.80
CA VAL A 47 -1.03 9.69 5.54
C VAL A 47 -2.54 9.63 5.74
N SER A 48 -3.31 10.10 4.77
CA SER A 48 -4.76 9.98 4.82
C SER A 48 -5.20 8.59 4.35
N THR A 49 -6.40 8.18 4.75
CA THR A 49 -6.97 6.92 4.25
C THR A 49 -7.16 6.98 2.74
N ALA A 50 -7.47 8.16 2.21
CA ALA A 50 -7.61 8.35 0.76
C ALA A 50 -6.30 8.02 0.02
N THR A 51 -5.17 8.36 0.62
CA THR A 51 -3.87 8.03 0.05
C THR A 51 -3.69 6.52 -0.06
N ILE A 52 -4.08 5.79 0.99
CA ILE A 52 -3.99 4.34 1.00
C ILE A 52 -4.92 3.73 -0.05
N MET A 53 -6.14 4.26 -0.17
CA MET A 53 -7.07 3.75 -1.17
C MET A 53 -6.56 3.97 -2.59
N ARG A 54 -5.96 5.13 -2.86
CA ARG A 54 -5.35 5.38 -4.16
C ARG A 54 -4.20 4.43 -4.45
N LEU A 55 -3.39 4.16 -3.43
CA LEU A 55 -2.30 3.19 -3.57
C LEU A 55 -2.85 1.82 -3.97
N CYS A 56 -3.89 1.35 -3.27
CA CYS A 56 -4.51 0.08 -3.59
C CYS A 56 -4.97 0.02 -5.05
N GLN A 57 -5.60 1.09 -5.53
CA GLN A 57 -6.07 1.16 -6.90
C GLN A 57 -4.91 1.14 -7.90
N LYS A 58 -3.83 1.86 -7.60
CA LYS A 58 -2.65 1.88 -8.46
C LYS A 58 -1.99 0.51 -8.56
N LEU A 59 -2.06 -0.26 -7.50
CA LEU A 59 -1.51 -1.62 -7.48
C LEU A 59 -2.47 -2.64 -8.10
N GLY A 60 -3.66 -2.22 -8.52
CA GLY A 60 -4.61 -3.08 -9.19
C GLY A 60 -5.58 -3.80 -8.26
N PHE A 61 -5.70 -3.35 -7.03
CA PHE A 61 -6.63 -3.94 -6.08
C PHE A 61 -7.94 -3.13 -6.04
N SER A 62 -9.05 -3.82 -5.77
CA SER A 62 -10.34 -3.17 -5.72
C SER A 62 -10.55 -2.37 -4.44
N GLY A 63 -9.80 -2.68 -3.40
CA GLY A 63 -9.89 -1.97 -2.13
C GLY A 63 -8.84 -2.45 -1.15
N PHE A 64 -8.90 -1.91 0.06
CA PHE A 64 -7.89 -2.19 1.07
C PHE A 64 -7.90 -3.68 1.50
N SER A 65 -9.08 -4.26 1.66
CA SER A 65 -9.17 -5.65 2.08
C SER A 65 -8.44 -6.58 1.12
N GLU A 66 -8.62 -6.35 -0.18
CA GLU A 66 -7.94 -7.16 -1.20
C GLU A 66 -6.44 -6.92 -1.17
N PHE A 67 -6.03 -5.68 -0.93
CA PHE A 67 -4.62 -5.31 -0.88
C PHE A 67 -3.90 -5.96 0.29
N ILE A 68 -4.53 -5.94 1.46
CA ILE A 68 -3.87 -6.39 2.69
C ILE A 68 -3.92 -7.91 2.85
N TRP A 69 -4.87 -8.57 2.21
CA TRP A 69 -4.99 -10.03 2.20
C TRP A 69 -4.41 -10.61 0.92
#